data_fe6f7fbebb647e9662c6fe79b3b05995
#
_entry.id   fe6f7fbebb647e9662c6fe79b3b05995
#
_cell.length_a   1.000
_cell.length_b   1.000
_cell.length_c   1.000
_cell.angle_alpha   90.00
_cell.angle_beta   90.00
_cell.angle_gamma   90.00
#
_symmetry.space_group_name_H-M   'P 1'
#
loop_
_entity.id
_entity.type
_entity.pdbx_description
1 polymer ?
#
loop_
_entity_poly.entity_id
_entity_poly.type
_entity_poly.pdbx_seq_one_letter_code
_entity_poly.pdbx_strand_id
1 'polypeptide(L)'
;MVTPPARPSVTATDHRWSPHLALVLGLLLISGCQSAPQPKPDLTLATSSCLEDLASNQLRSALQRCNNSVETFPDQPEPWRDRSLVQTLLGQHDQACRDVEQAIALMDDRADPMLRHELTVRQATCKQRRTINGKD
;
A
#
# COMPACT_ATOMS: atom_id res chain seq x y z
N MET A 1 25.33 50.79 10.78
CA MET A 1 24.06 51.39 10.32
C MET A 1 23.88 51.02 8.88
N VAL A 2 23.05 50.03 8.60
CA VAL A 2 22.77 49.52 7.25
C VAL A 2 21.32 49.86 6.94
N THR A 3 21.13 50.71 5.90
CA THR A 3 19.82 51.13 5.42
C THR A 3 19.17 50.03 4.57
N PRO A 4 17.86 49.68 4.77
CA PRO A 4 17.20 48.71 3.93
C PRO A 4 16.80 49.30 2.57
N PRO A 5 16.74 48.50 1.48
CA PRO A 5 16.33 48.95 0.16
C PRO A 5 14.83 49.19 0.08
N ALA A 6 14.44 50.19 -0.71
CA ALA A 6 13.08 50.64 -0.98
C ALA A 6 12.31 49.57 -1.78
N ARG A 7 11.03 49.37 -1.42
CA ARG A 7 10.07 48.51 -2.14
C ARG A 7 9.57 49.23 -3.39
N PRO A 8 9.45 48.54 -4.54
CA PRO A 8 8.76 49.10 -5.70
C PRO A 8 7.24 49.12 -5.46
N SER A 9 6.62 50.26 -5.71
CA SER A 9 5.18 50.47 -5.74
C SER A 9 4.57 49.75 -6.96
N VAL A 10 3.71 48.77 -6.68
CA VAL A 10 2.91 48.09 -7.71
C VAL A 10 1.69 48.99 -8.00
N THR A 11 1.65 49.55 -9.22
CA THR A 11 0.47 50.27 -9.71
C THR A 11 -0.65 49.26 -9.98
N ALA A 12 -1.77 49.42 -9.27
CA ALA A 12 -3.01 48.69 -9.49
C ALA A 12 -3.59 49.06 -10.86
N THR A 13 -3.51 48.14 -11.84
CA THR A 13 -4.25 48.23 -13.09
C THR A 13 -5.68 47.77 -12.82
N ASP A 14 -6.60 48.74 -12.87
CA ASP A 14 -8.04 48.56 -12.73
C ASP A 14 -8.60 47.84 -13.96
N HIS A 15 -8.60 46.49 -13.93
CA HIS A 15 -9.30 45.70 -14.94
C HIS A 15 -10.78 45.58 -14.59
N ARG A 16 -11.55 46.50 -15.15
CA ARG A 16 -13.01 46.47 -15.14
C ARG A 16 -13.48 45.23 -15.94
N TRP A 17 -13.55 44.07 -15.27
CA TRP A 17 -14.06 42.85 -15.88
C TRP A 17 -15.57 42.89 -16.01
N SER A 18 -16.06 42.74 -17.24
CA SER A 18 -17.48 42.64 -17.53
C SER A 18 -18.06 41.38 -16.82
N PRO A 19 -19.17 41.49 -16.08
CA PRO A 19 -19.75 40.39 -15.29
C PRO A 19 -20.16 39.21 -16.18
N HIS A 20 -20.34 39.40 -17.46
CA HIS A 20 -20.72 38.33 -18.40
C HIS A 20 -19.55 37.40 -18.75
N LEU A 21 -18.30 37.87 -18.70
CA LEU A 21 -17.12 37.01 -18.94
C LEU A 21 -16.78 36.10 -17.76
N ALA A 22 -17.09 36.53 -16.54
CA ALA A 22 -16.87 35.73 -15.34
C ALA A 22 -17.82 34.53 -15.27
N LEU A 23 -19.02 34.64 -15.83
CA LEU A 23 -20.04 33.60 -15.81
C LEU A 23 -19.74 32.45 -16.79
N VAL A 24 -19.08 32.74 -17.91
CA VAL A 24 -18.71 31.73 -18.93
C VAL A 24 -17.45 30.96 -18.49
N LEU A 25 -16.52 31.62 -17.81
CA LEU A 25 -15.30 30.98 -17.33
C LEU A 25 -15.53 30.06 -16.12
N GLY A 26 -16.58 30.34 -15.32
CA GLY A 26 -16.95 29.52 -14.16
C GLY A 26 -17.57 28.18 -14.51
N LEU A 27 -18.15 28.01 -15.71
CA LEU A 27 -18.84 26.79 -16.12
C LEU A 27 -17.89 25.70 -16.68
N LEU A 28 -16.64 26.03 -16.98
CA LEU A 28 -15.67 25.11 -17.60
C LEU A 28 -14.80 24.35 -16.56
N LEU A 29 -14.91 24.64 -15.28
CA LEU A 29 -14.08 24.02 -14.25
C LEU A 29 -14.78 22.88 -13.49
N ILE A 30 -16.00 22.50 -13.88
CA ILE A 30 -16.67 21.31 -13.35
C ILE A 30 -16.42 20.10 -14.27
N SER A 31 -15.19 19.95 -14.75
CA SER A 31 -14.74 18.66 -15.25
C SER A 31 -14.42 17.81 -14.03
N GLY A 32 -15.49 17.24 -13.45
CA GLY A 32 -15.37 16.30 -12.35
C GLY A 32 -14.40 15.20 -12.73
N CYS A 33 -13.42 14.95 -11.87
CA CYS A 33 -12.72 13.67 -11.84
C CYS A 33 -13.80 12.59 -11.73
N GLN A 34 -14.22 12.02 -12.86
CA GLN A 34 -14.96 10.78 -12.88
C GLN A 34 -13.96 9.74 -12.38
N SER A 35 -14.07 9.38 -11.12
CA SER A 35 -13.42 8.18 -10.61
C SER A 35 -13.83 7.04 -11.53
N ALA A 36 -12.85 6.45 -12.23
CA ALA A 36 -13.09 5.24 -13.00
C ALA A 36 -13.85 4.26 -12.11
N PRO A 37 -14.84 3.52 -12.63
CA PRO A 37 -15.53 2.51 -11.86
C PRO A 37 -14.47 1.56 -11.30
N GLN A 38 -14.30 1.55 -10.00
CA GLN A 38 -13.44 0.57 -9.35
C GLN A 38 -14.04 -0.80 -9.68
N PRO A 39 -13.24 -1.76 -10.18
CA PRO A 39 -13.71 -3.12 -10.33
C PRO A 39 -14.25 -3.55 -8.96
N LYS A 40 -15.52 -4.00 -8.93
CA LYS A 40 -16.11 -4.55 -7.71
C LYS A 40 -15.16 -5.62 -7.21
N PRO A 41 -14.73 -5.59 -5.94
CA PRO A 41 -13.93 -6.67 -5.39
C PRO A 41 -14.72 -7.96 -5.64
N ASP A 42 -14.08 -8.89 -6.31
CA ASP A 42 -14.66 -10.20 -6.56
C ASP A 42 -14.92 -10.82 -5.18
N LEU A 43 -16.19 -11.11 -4.89
CA LEU A 43 -16.63 -11.61 -3.58
C LEU A 43 -16.03 -13.00 -3.25
N THR A 44 -15.32 -13.59 -4.19
CA THR A 44 -14.60 -14.86 -4.04
C THR A 44 -13.22 -14.69 -3.37
N LEU A 45 -12.72 -13.46 -3.24
CA LEU A 45 -11.49 -13.12 -2.53
C LEU A 45 -11.74 -12.66 -1.09
N ALA A 46 -12.93 -12.87 -0.57
CA ALA A 46 -13.20 -12.74 0.86
C ALA A 46 -12.74 -13.99 1.65
N THR A 47 -11.58 -14.52 1.36
CA THR A 47 -10.76 -15.04 2.43
C THR A 47 -10.45 -13.83 3.27
N SER A 48 -11.22 -13.68 4.37
CA SER A 48 -11.08 -12.57 5.30
C SER A 48 -9.59 -12.37 5.56
N SER A 49 -9.04 -11.32 4.96
CA SER A 49 -7.63 -11.02 5.15
C SER A 49 -7.40 -10.91 6.65
N CYS A 50 -6.54 -11.71 7.21
CA CYS A 50 -6.21 -11.64 8.63
C CYS A 50 -5.59 -10.27 8.98
N LEU A 51 -5.40 -9.43 7.97
CA LEU A 51 -4.88 -8.07 8.05
C LEU A 51 -5.97 -7.02 8.23
N GLU A 52 -7.27 -7.40 8.22
CA GLU A 52 -8.35 -6.46 8.52
C GLU A 52 -8.11 -5.80 9.89
N ASP A 53 -8.29 -4.49 9.94
CA ASP A 53 -8.06 -3.68 11.15
C ASP A 53 -6.64 -3.82 11.75
N LEU A 54 -5.62 -3.95 10.90
CA LEU A 54 -4.24 -4.06 11.33
C LEU A 54 -3.76 -2.75 11.98
N ALA A 55 -3.86 -2.66 13.29
CA ALA A 55 -3.31 -1.57 14.09
C ALA A 55 -2.03 -2.04 14.80
N SER A 56 -1.07 -1.13 14.98
CA SER A 56 0.24 -1.45 15.59
C SER A 56 0.15 -2.03 17.03
N ASN A 57 -0.91 -1.66 17.76
CA ASN A 57 -1.17 -2.19 19.11
C ASN A 57 -1.89 -3.55 19.10
N GLN A 58 -2.29 -4.07 17.94
CA GLN A 58 -3.05 -5.31 17.79
C GLN A 58 -2.31 -6.40 16.99
N LEU A 59 -1.01 -6.24 16.76
CA LEU A 59 -0.22 -7.18 15.95
C LEU A 59 -0.28 -8.64 16.46
N ARG A 60 -0.35 -8.86 17.79
CA ARG A 60 -0.46 -10.21 18.35
C ARG A 60 -1.81 -10.86 18.01
N SER A 61 -2.90 -10.10 18.09
CA SER A 61 -4.23 -10.58 17.70
C SER A 61 -4.30 -10.82 16.20
N ALA A 62 -3.68 -9.97 15.38
CA ALA A 62 -3.55 -10.18 13.95
C ALA A 62 -2.77 -11.47 13.65
N LEU A 63 -1.66 -11.71 14.33
CA LEU A 63 -0.90 -12.96 14.18
C LEU A 63 -1.76 -14.20 14.48
N GLN A 64 -2.59 -14.15 15.52
CA GLN A 64 -3.49 -15.25 15.83
C GLN A 64 -4.53 -15.49 14.73
N ARG A 65 -5.13 -14.41 14.19
CA ARG A 65 -6.04 -14.54 13.04
C ARG A 65 -5.33 -15.12 11.82
N CYS A 66 -4.10 -14.68 11.53
CA CYS A 66 -3.32 -15.21 10.41
C CYS A 66 -2.94 -16.68 10.61
N ASN A 67 -2.65 -17.12 11.83
CA ASN A 67 -2.45 -18.54 12.14
C ASN A 67 -3.70 -19.36 11.77
N ASN A 68 -4.88 -18.93 12.22
CA ASN A 68 -6.14 -19.60 11.89
C ASN A 68 -6.39 -19.61 10.38
N SER A 69 -6.04 -18.53 9.67
CA SER A 69 -6.19 -18.45 8.22
C SER A 69 -5.29 -19.46 7.50
N VAL A 70 -4.02 -19.60 7.91
CA VAL A 70 -3.09 -20.61 7.38
C VAL A 70 -3.57 -22.03 7.67
N GLU A 71 -4.11 -22.28 8.87
CA GLU A 71 -4.66 -23.59 9.22
C GLU A 71 -5.90 -23.95 8.39
N THR A 72 -6.72 -22.95 8.07
CA THR A 72 -7.95 -23.14 7.28
C THR A 72 -7.66 -23.31 5.78
N PHE A 73 -6.65 -22.61 5.27
CA PHE A 73 -6.31 -22.56 3.84
C PHE A 73 -4.81 -22.83 3.62
N PRO A 74 -4.30 -24.02 4.00
CA PRO A 74 -2.87 -24.31 3.97
C PRO A 74 -2.26 -24.36 2.57
N ASP A 75 -3.11 -24.61 1.56
CA ASP A 75 -2.71 -24.76 0.15
C ASP A 75 -2.82 -23.46 -0.67
N GLN A 76 -3.18 -22.35 -0.02
CA GLN A 76 -3.28 -21.03 -0.65
C GLN A 76 -2.07 -20.17 -0.25
N PRO A 77 -1.45 -19.42 -1.20
CA PRO A 77 -0.28 -18.58 -0.88
C PRO A 77 -0.61 -17.33 -0.08
N GLU A 78 -1.82 -16.76 -0.20
CA GLU A 78 -2.21 -15.50 0.44
C GLU A 78 -2.17 -15.56 1.97
N PRO A 79 -2.70 -16.59 2.67
CA PRO A 79 -2.60 -16.68 4.13
C PRO A 79 -1.15 -16.68 4.63
N TRP A 80 -0.26 -17.36 3.95
CA TRP A 80 1.17 -17.39 4.30
C TRP A 80 1.82 -16.03 4.07
N ARG A 81 1.51 -15.36 2.93
CA ARG A 81 1.95 -14.00 2.65
C ARG A 81 1.52 -13.04 3.76
N ASP A 82 0.25 -13.08 4.17
CA ASP A 82 -0.33 -12.20 5.18
C ASP A 82 0.32 -12.43 6.55
N ARG A 83 0.48 -13.71 6.96
CA ARG A 83 1.15 -14.04 8.20
C ARG A 83 2.60 -13.56 8.21
N SER A 84 3.32 -13.70 7.10
CA SER A 84 4.69 -13.21 6.97
C SER A 84 4.81 -11.70 7.19
N LEU A 85 3.80 -10.92 6.78
CA LEU A 85 3.77 -9.49 7.02
C LEU A 85 3.65 -9.18 8.51
N VAL A 86 2.68 -9.80 9.20
CA VAL A 86 2.48 -9.59 10.65
C VAL A 86 3.70 -10.02 11.44
N GLN A 87 4.32 -11.15 11.09
CA GLN A 87 5.56 -11.62 11.72
C GLN A 87 6.72 -10.63 11.51
N THR A 88 6.81 -10.03 10.31
CA THR A 88 7.82 -8.98 10.02
C THR A 88 7.62 -7.77 10.92
N LEU A 89 6.38 -7.31 11.10
CA LEU A 89 6.04 -6.18 11.98
C LEU A 89 6.31 -6.48 13.46
N LEU A 90 6.24 -7.75 13.85
CA LEU A 90 6.58 -8.23 15.20
C LEU A 90 8.09 -8.51 15.39
N GLY A 91 8.93 -8.29 14.36
CA GLY A 91 10.35 -8.61 14.42
C GLY A 91 10.70 -10.10 14.31
N GLN A 92 9.72 -10.95 14.03
CA GLN A 92 9.87 -12.41 13.89
C GLN A 92 10.36 -12.78 12.48
N HIS A 93 11.51 -12.25 12.10
CA HIS A 93 11.98 -12.27 10.71
C HIS A 93 12.24 -13.68 10.15
N ASP A 94 12.76 -14.60 10.95
CA ASP A 94 13.03 -15.96 10.49
C ASP A 94 11.72 -16.73 10.21
N GLN A 95 10.67 -16.50 11.01
CA GLN A 95 9.35 -17.04 10.76
C GLN A 95 8.73 -16.45 9.51
N ALA A 96 8.81 -15.13 9.39
CA ALA A 96 8.31 -14.41 8.20
C ALA A 96 8.97 -14.93 6.91
N CYS A 97 10.27 -15.18 6.93
CA CYS A 97 10.98 -15.70 5.75
C CYS A 97 10.56 -17.14 5.40
N ARG A 98 10.29 -18.00 6.38
CA ARG A 98 9.73 -19.33 6.10
C ARG A 98 8.35 -19.27 5.47
N ASP A 99 7.50 -18.37 5.97
CA ASP A 99 6.17 -18.17 5.39
C ASP A 99 6.23 -17.61 3.96
N VAL A 100 7.17 -16.70 3.67
CA VAL A 100 7.42 -16.23 2.30
C VAL A 100 7.82 -17.38 1.39
N GLU A 101 8.72 -18.26 1.82
CA GLU A 101 9.15 -19.42 1.04
C GLU A 101 7.98 -20.39 0.80
N GLN A 102 7.14 -20.62 1.81
CA GLN A 102 5.94 -21.44 1.66
C GLN A 102 4.94 -20.84 0.68
N ALA A 103 4.67 -19.54 0.80
CA ALA A 103 3.79 -18.84 -0.14
C ALA A 103 4.29 -18.96 -1.59
N ILE A 104 5.61 -18.83 -1.81
CA ILE A 104 6.21 -18.97 -3.14
C ILE A 104 6.04 -20.41 -3.66
N ALA A 105 6.24 -21.41 -2.80
CA ALA A 105 6.11 -22.83 -3.19
C ALA A 105 4.68 -23.21 -3.60
N LEU A 106 3.68 -22.48 -3.09
CA LEU A 106 2.26 -22.69 -3.39
C LEU A 106 1.77 -21.94 -4.63
N MET A 107 2.56 -20.99 -5.17
CA MET A 107 2.17 -20.25 -6.37
C MET A 107 2.20 -21.14 -7.61
N ASP A 108 1.13 -21.12 -8.39
CA ASP A 108 1.06 -21.69 -9.73
C ASP A 108 1.21 -20.61 -10.82
N ASP A 109 1.14 -20.99 -12.08
CA ASP A 109 1.27 -20.06 -13.21
C ASP A 109 0.13 -19.05 -13.32
N ARG A 110 -0.99 -19.30 -12.64
CA ARG A 110 -2.19 -18.44 -12.61
C ARG A 110 -2.19 -17.48 -11.42
N ALA A 111 -1.19 -17.58 -10.53
CA ALA A 111 -1.09 -16.69 -9.39
C ALA A 111 -1.06 -15.22 -9.82
N ASP A 112 -1.72 -14.38 -9.04
CA ASP A 112 -1.77 -12.94 -9.28
C ASP A 112 -0.35 -12.37 -9.49
N PRO A 113 -0.10 -11.64 -10.59
CA PRO A 113 1.19 -11.02 -10.86
C PRO A 113 1.67 -10.10 -9.74
N MET A 114 0.77 -9.40 -9.05
CA MET A 114 1.11 -8.53 -7.93
C MET A 114 1.59 -9.34 -6.73
N LEU A 115 0.89 -10.43 -6.38
CA LEU A 115 1.32 -11.36 -5.33
C LEU A 115 2.70 -11.94 -5.64
N ARG A 116 2.92 -12.37 -6.88
CA ARG A 116 4.22 -12.89 -7.33
C ARG A 116 5.33 -11.86 -7.17
N HIS A 117 5.09 -10.62 -7.58
CA HIS A 117 6.05 -9.54 -7.44
C HIS A 117 6.36 -9.23 -5.97
N GLU A 118 5.34 -9.12 -5.14
CA GLU A 118 5.48 -8.88 -3.70
C GLU A 118 6.35 -9.97 -3.04
N LEU A 119 6.03 -11.23 -3.26
CA LEU A 119 6.78 -12.36 -2.68
C LEU A 119 8.22 -12.41 -3.18
N THR A 120 8.48 -12.05 -4.44
CA THR A 120 9.84 -11.95 -4.98
C THR A 120 10.67 -10.91 -4.24
N VAL A 121 10.11 -9.72 -3.98
CA VAL A 121 10.77 -8.65 -3.22
C VAL A 121 11.05 -9.09 -1.78
N ARG A 122 10.07 -9.73 -1.14
CA ARG A 122 10.23 -10.24 0.23
C ARG A 122 11.29 -11.34 0.32
N GLN A 123 11.33 -12.25 -0.65
CA GLN A 123 12.36 -13.29 -0.71
C GLN A 123 13.76 -12.69 -0.84
N ALA A 124 13.94 -11.67 -1.69
CA ALA A 124 15.22 -10.96 -1.81
C ALA A 124 15.65 -10.35 -0.48
N THR A 125 14.72 -9.74 0.26
CA THR A 125 14.95 -9.18 1.60
C THR A 125 15.36 -10.27 2.60
N CYS A 126 14.73 -11.44 2.55
CA CYS A 126 15.09 -12.58 3.39
C CYS A 126 16.52 -13.10 3.10
N LYS A 127 16.88 -13.22 1.82
CA LYS A 127 18.25 -13.61 1.40
C LYS A 127 19.29 -12.61 1.92
N GLN A 128 19.05 -11.31 1.73
CA GLN A 128 19.94 -10.27 2.20
C GLN A 128 20.13 -10.33 3.73
N ARG A 129 19.06 -10.54 4.48
CA ARG A 129 19.13 -10.64 5.94
C ARG A 129 19.95 -11.84 6.41
N ARG A 130 19.81 -13.00 5.75
CA ARG A 130 20.62 -14.19 6.05
C ARG A 130 22.10 -13.93 5.83
N THR A 131 22.47 -13.30 4.70
CA THR A 131 23.86 -12.93 4.40
C THR A 131 24.43 -12.02 5.49
N ILE A 132 23.69 -10.98 5.92
CA ILE A 132 24.14 -10.07 6.96
C ILE A 132 24.33 -10.79 8.30
N ASN A 133 23.46 -11.75 8.63
CA ASN A 133 23.49 -12.48 9.89
C ASN A 133 24.45 -13.69 9.88
N GLY A 134 25.14 -13.99 8.75
CA GLY A 134 26.04 -15.14 8.62
C GLY A 134 25.33 -16.50 8.70
N LYS A 135 24.05 -16.55 8.35
CA LYS A 135 23.22 -17.76 8.31
C LYS A 135 22.97 -18.17 6.85
N ASP A 136 24.00 -18.48 6.10
CA ASP A 136 23.91 -19.11 4.78
C ASP A 136 23.71 -20.63 4.89
#